data_f1cff80b095159b9cb5cfa46a63d57ce
#
_entry.id   f1cff80b095159b9cb5cfa46a63d57ce
#
_cell.length_a   1.000
_cell.length_b   1.000
_cell.length_c   1.000
_cell.angle_alpha   90.00
_cell.angle_beta   90.00
_cell.angle_gamma   90.00
#
_symmetry.space_group_name_H-M   'P 1'
#
loop_
_entity.id
_entity.type
_entity.pdbx_description
1 polymer ?
#
loop_
_entity_poly.entity_id
_entity_poly.type
_entity_poly.pdbx_seq_one_letter_code
_entity_poly.pdbx_strand_id
1 'polypeptide(L)'
;MARKTRKIKDKWKEKKWVTVIAPDSFNDISLGYIPITDDEKAKGRVLEVTLHDILKGDPSQHQYKIFFQIDSVVDDKAKTIFKRFEYSKEFLRSLIRRGSSKVNFVIDIETKDHYIFRIKILALTHRQLNTSRQRQLRLITQDTIKNLIPSMDIDSFVQATCYGKINSDIMAAAKKVIKLRHVGLEKVKLIKTADAQTVLLEVKNKKPNAK
;
A
#
# COMPACT_ATOMS: atom_id res chain seq x y z
N MET A 1 -16.77 -55.79 -17.14
CA MET A 1 -16.24 -54.93 -16.06
C MET A 1 -16.92 -53.55 -16.10
N ALA A 2 -17.77 -53.22 -15.13
CA ALA A 2 -18.46 -51.93 -15.10
C ALA A 2 -17.49 -50.79 -14.72
N ARG A 3 -17.35 -49.80 -15.58
CA ARG A 3 -16.57 -48.57 -15.29
C ARG A 3 -17.26 -47.85 -14.13
N LYS A 4 -16.60 -47.77 -12.95
CA LYS A 4 -17.03 -46.90 -11.85
C LYS A 4 -17.01 -45.45 -12.34
N THR A 5 -18.17 -44.89 -12.63
CA THR A 5 -18.32 -43.44 -12.90
C THR A 5 -17.91 -42.68 -11.65
N ARG A 6 -16.80 -41.95 -11.71
CA ARG A 6 -16.40 -41.03 -10.65
C ARG A 6 -17.48 -39.95 -10.53
N LYS A 7 -18.20 -39.93 -9.41
CA LYS A 7 -19.10 -38.80 -9.07
C LYS A 7 -18.28 -37.54 -9.08
N ILE A 8 -18.55 -36.63 -10.00
CA ILE A 8 -17.93 -35.31 -10.04
C ILE A 8 -18.44 -34.55 -8.81
N LYS A 9 -17.56 -34.34 -7.83
CA LYS A 9 -17.87 -33.51 -6.67
C LYS A 9 -17.96 -32.04 -7.10
N ASP A 10 -19.10 -31.42 -6.80
CA ASP A 10 -19.29 -29.99 -7.04
C ASP A 10 -18.50 -29.18 -5.99
N LYS A 11 -17.35 -28.67 -6.39
CA LYS A 11 -16.45 -27.88 -5.52
C LYS A 11 -17.08 -26.60 -4.99
N TRP A 12 -18.16 -26.10 -5.62
CA TRP A 12 -18.85 -24.90 -5.14
C TRP A 12 -19.66 -25.17 -3.88
N LYS A 13 -20.24 -26.30 -3.74
CA LYS A 13 -21.06 -26.70 -2.56
C LYS A 13 -20.21 -26.81 -1.28
N GLU A 14 -18.91 -27.03 -1.42
CA GLU A 14 -17.99 -27.15 -0.28
C GLU A 14 -17.44 -25.78 0.19
N LYS A 15 -17.76 -24.69 -0.52
CA LYS A 15 -17.26 -23.36 -0.16
C LYS A 15 -18.13 -22.67 0.88
N LYS A 16 -17.48 -22.08 1.86
CA LYS A 16 -18.08 -21.15 2.83
C LYS A 16 -17.70 -19.69 2.49
N TRP A 17 -18.58 -18.78 2.84
CA TRP A 17 -18.35 -17.34 2.69
C TRP A 17 -17.71 -16.80 3.95
N VAL A 18 -16.60 -16.11 3.80
CA VAL A 18 -15.86 -15.48 4.90
C VAL A 18 -15.83 -13.97 4.69
N THR A 19 -16.14 -13.21 5.74
CA THR A 19 -16.09 -11.75 5.74
C THR A 19 -14.64 -11.29 5.86
N VAL A 20 -14.20 -10.43 4.95
CA VAL A 20 -12.86 -9.83 5.00
C VAL A 20 -12.91 -8.51 5.75
N ILE A 21 -12.03 -8.35 6.73
CA ILE A 21 -11.96 -7.17 7.59
C ILE A 21 -10.68 -6.41 7.28
N ALA A 22 -10.79 -5.07 7.16
CA ALA A 22 -9.64 -4.20 6.99
C ALA A 22 -8.73 -4.24 8.23
N PRO A 23 -7.45 -3.87 8.14
CA PRO A 23 -6.58 -3.73 9.30
C PRO A 23 -7.00 -2.52 10.16
N ASP A 24 -6.46 -2.45 11.38
CA ASP A 24 -6.74 -1.42 12.40
C ASP A 24 -6.58 0.01 11.84
N SER A 25 -5.68 0.22 10.89
CA SER A 25 -5.50 1.49 10.15
C SER A 25 -6.79 2.04 9.54
N PHE A 26 -7.78 1.18 9.29
CA PHE A 26 -9.08 1.51 8.67
C PHE A 26 -10.27 1.13 9.54
N ASN A 27 -10.09 1.02 10.88
CA ASN A 27 -11.14 0.76 11.87
C ASN A 27 -11.93 -0.54 11.61
N ASP A 28 -11.27 -1.62 11.21
CA ASP A 28 -11.88 -2.95 11.02
C ASP A 28 -13.13 -2.98 10.10
N ILE A 29 -13.19 -2.07 9.14
CA ILE A 29 -14.31 -2.01 8.19
C ILE A 29 -14.39 -3.30 7.38
N SER A 30 -15.61 -3.84 7.18
CA SER A 30 -15.84 -4.97 6.29
C SER A 30 -15.59 -4.57 4.83
N LEU A 31 -14.66 -5.28 4.17
CA LEU A 31 -14.27 -5.06 2.78
C LEU A 31 -15.09 -5.88 1.78
N GLY A 32 -15.80 -6.91 2.26
CA GLY A 32 -16.59 -7.81 1.41
C GLY A 32 -16.46 -9.27 1.82
N TYR A 33 -16.91 -10.16 0.95
CA TYR A 33 -16.96 -11.61 1.21
C TYR A 33 -16.11 -12.38 0.21
N ILE A 34 -15.41 -13.39 0.69
CA ILE A 34 -14.61 -14.28 -0.15
C ILE A 34 -15.05 -15.73 0.06
N PRO A 35 -15.28 -16.49 -1.03
CA PRO A 35 -15.57 -17.91 -0.92
C PRO A 35 -14.29 -18.72 -0.70
N ILE A 36 -14.25 -19.52 0.36
CA ILE A 36 -13.12 -20.38 0.70
C ILE A 36 -13.59 -21.79 0.99
N THR A 37 -12.77 -22.79 0.71
CA THR A 37 -13.00 -24.19 1.10
C THR A 37 -12.35 -24.49 2.44
N ASP A 38 -11.07 -24.09 2.58
CA ASP A 38 -10.24 -24.32 3.76
C ASP A 38 -9.63 -23.00 4.21
N ASP A 39 -9.52 -22.76 5.49
CA ASP A 39 -9.01 -21.51 6.06
C ASP A 39 -7.54 -21.27 5.71
N GLU A 40 -6.73 -22.33 5.66
CA GLU A 40 -5.32 -22.25 5.26
C GLU A 40 -5.14 -21.76 3.82
N LYS A 41 -6.05 -22.15 2.91
CA LYS A 41 -6.00 -21.74 1.50
C LYS A 41 -6.43 -20.29 1.28
N ALA A 42 -7.03 -19.66 2.28
CA ALA A 42 -7.36 -18.24 2.24
C ALA A 42 -6.12 -17.35 2.52
N LYS A 43 -5.20 -17.85 3.35
CA LYS A 43 -3.98 -17.12 3.72
C LYS A 43 -3.17 -16.76 2.47
N GLY A 44 -2.74 -15.50 2.42
CA GLY A 44 -1.94 -14.97 1.31
C GLY A 44 -2.76 -14.46 0.12
N ARG A 45 -4.09 -14.71 0.06
CA ARG A 45 -4.93 -14.10 -0.99
C ARG A 45 -4.97 -12.59 -0.82
N VAL A 46 -5.04 -11.89 -1.96
CA VAL A 46 -5.05 -10.42 -2.00
C VAL A 46 -6.40 -9.96 -2.53
N LEU A 47 -7.03 -9.05 -1.79
CA LEU A 47 -8.25 -8.36 -2.18
C LEU A 47 -7.91 -6.96 -2.66
N GLU A 48 -8.45 -6.56 -3.82
CA GLU A 48 -8.38 -5.21 -4.37
C GLU A 48 -9.66 -4.46 -4.01
N VAL A 49 -9.51 -3.27 -3.41
CA VAL A 49 -10.62 -2.41 -3.02
C VAL A 49 -10.27 -0.97 -3.38
N THR A 50 -11.25 -0.15 -3.77
CA THR A 50 -11.01 1.28 -3.97
C THR A 50 -11.02 2.01 -2.64
N LEU A 51 -10.28 3.12 -2.54
CA LEU A 51 -10.28 3.93 -1.31
C LEU A 51 -11.67 4.49 -1.01
N HIS A 52 -12.47 4.77 -2.06
CA HIS A 52 -13.85 5.22 -1.92
C HIS A 52 -14.75 4.18 -1.23
N ASP A 53 -14.59 2.89 -1.54
CA ASP A 53 -15.41 1.82 -0.93
C ASP A 53 -15.14 1.70 0.57
N ILE A 54 -13.92 2.06 1.02
CA ILE A 54 -13.53 2.02 2.43
C ILE A 54 -14.02 3.27 3.16
N LEU A 55 -13.72 4.46 2.64
CA LEU A 55 -13.97 5.73 3.32
C LEU A 55 -15.35 6.30 3.03
N LYS A 56 -15.99 5.89 1.92
CA LYS A 56 -17.29 6.40 1.43
C LYS A 56 -17.34 7.93 1.37
N GLY A 57 -16.19 8.54 1.07
CA GLY A 57 -16.00 9.98 1.01
C GLY A 57 -16.11 10.54 -0.42
N ASP A 58 -15.12 11.30 -0.85
CA ASP A 58 -15.11 11.98 -2.13
C ASP A 58 -15.03 11.04 -3.34
N PRO A 59 -15.72 11.31 -4.45
CA PRO A 59 -15.63 10.53 -5.68
C PRO A 59 -14.21 10.42 -6.25
N SER A 60 -13.34 11.41 -5.98
CA SER A 60 -11.93 11.37 -6.40
C SER A 60 -11.15 10.19 -5.80
N GLN A 61 -11.65 9.60 -4.72
CA GLN A 61 -11.03 8.44 -4.06
C GLN A 61 -11.11 7.14 -4.88
N HIS A 62 -11.96 7.05 -5.91
CA HIS A 62 -11.95 5.94 -6.88
C HIS A 62 -10.63 5.85 -7.68
N GLN A 63 -9.85 6.92 -7.70
CA GLN A 63 -8.55 6.95 -8.37
C GLN A 63 -7.49 6.11 -7.66
N TYR A 64 -7.73 5.71 -6.41
CA TYR A 64 -6.80 5.02 -5.55
C TYR A 64 -7.27 3.60 -5.28
N LYS A 65 -6.39 2.63 -5.54
CA LYS A 65 -6.62 1.21 -5.29
C LYS A 65 -5.75 0.73 -4.15
N ILE A 66 -6.36 0.05 -3.19
CA ILE A 66 -5.68 -0.54 -2.05
C ILE A 66 -5.81 -2.05 -2.15
N PHE A 67 -4.75 -2.73 -1.81
CA PHE A 67 -4.68 -4.18 -1.82
C PHE A 67 -4.38 -4.67 -0.41
N PHE A 68 -5.26 -5.51 0.08
CA PHE A 68 -5.13 -6.15 1.38
C PHE A 68 -4.81 -7.62 1.19
N GLN A 69 -3.88 -8.15 1.96
CA GLN A 69 -3.54 -9.56 1.97
C GLN A 69 -4.12 -10.22 3.21
N ILE A 70 -4.80 -11.34 3.05
CA ILE A 70 -5.34 -12.13 4.16
C ILE A 70 -4.16 -12.77 4.90
N ASP A 71 -4.10 -12.54 6.20
CA ASP A 71 -3.11 -13.12 7.09
C ASP A 71 -3.67 -14.36 7.81
N SER A 72 -4.83 -14.24 8.43
CA SER A 72 -5.47 -15.30 9.19
C SER A 72 -6.98 -15.26 9.05
N VAL A 73 -7.62 -16.41 9.26
CA VAL A 73 -9.08 -16.55 9.31
C VAL A 73 -9.46 -17.10 10.68
N VAL A 74 -10.33 -16.38 11.38
CA VAL A 74 -10.85 -16.77 12.70
C VAL A 74 -12.35 -16.50 12.72
N ASP A 75 -13.16 -17.48 13.09
CA ASP A 75 -14.62 -17.38 13.23
C ASP A 75 -15.32 -16.76 11.99
N ASP A 76 -14.98 -17.29 10.78
CA ASP A 76 -15.48 -16.81 9.49
C ASP A 76 -15.19 -15.31 9.20
N LYS A 77 -14.21 -14.75 9.91
CA LYS A 77 -13.65 -13.41 9.68
C LYS A 77 -12.20 -13.51 9.26
N ALA A 78 -11.86 -12.96 8.10
CA ALA A 78 -10.50 -12.92 7.59
C ALA A 78 -9.85 -11.60 7.97
N LYS A 79 -8.84 -11.64 8.85
CA LYS A 79 -8.01 -10.49 9.16
C LYS A 79 -7.02 -10.24 8.04
N THR A 80 -6.78 -8.98 7.71
CA THR A 80 -5.91 -8.58 6.60
C THR A 80 -4.80 -7.66 7.05
N ILE A 81 -3.74 -7.63 6.25
CA ILE A 81 -2.65 -6.67 6.36
C ILE A 81 -2.59 -5.82 5.09
N PHE A 82 -2.12 -4.58 5.23
CA PHE A 82 -1.88 -3.71 4.09
C PHE A 82 -0.76 -4.29 3.22
N LYS A 83 -1.03 -4.50 1.92
CA LYS A 83 -0.05 -5.06 1.00
C LYS A 83 0.45 -4.07 -0.02
N ARG A 84 -0.47 -3.26 -0.58
CA ARG A 84 -0.12 -2.34 -1.66
C ARG A 84 -1.16 -1.23 -1.77
N PHE A 85 -0.67 -0.06 -2.17
CA PHE A 85 -1.47 1.06 -2.64
C PHE A 85 -0.99 1.42 -4.06
N GLU A 86 -1.91 1.74 -4.97
CA GLU A 86 -1.53 2.22 -6.30
C GLU A 86 -2.60 3.14 -6.90
N TYR A 87 -2.17 4.02 -7.78
CA TYR A 87 -3.08 4.80 -8.61
C TYR A 87 -3.73 3.93 -9.67
N SER A 88 -4.99 4.19 -10.00
CA SER A 88 -5.65 3.54 -11.13
C SER A 88 -4.91 3.89 -12.43
N LYS A 89 -4.90 2.97 -13.39
CA LYS A 89 -4.20 3.17 -14.67
C LYS A 89 -4.81 4.31 -15.47
N GLU A 90 -6.12 4.48 -15.37
CA GLU A 90 -6.90 5.51 -16.03
C GLU A 90 -6.50 6.89 -15.51
N PHE A 91 -6.40 7.03 -14.19
CA PHE A 91 -5.95 8.25 -13.54
C PHE A 91 -4.52 8.61 -13.93
N LEU A 92 -3.59 7.64 -13.92
CA LEU A 92 -2.21 7.86 -14.36
C LEU A 92 -2.12 8.35 -15.81
N ARG A 93 -2.96 7.80 -16.70
CA ARG A 93 -3.01 8.24 -18.10
C ARG A 93 -3.54 9.66 -18.25
N SER A 94 -4.55 10.03 -17.47
CA SER A 94 -5.13 11.39 -17.50
C SER A 94 -4.14 12.47 -17.03
N LEU A 95 -3.24 12.09 -16.11
CA LEU A 95 -2.22 13.00 -15.58
C LEU A 95 -1.10 13.31 -16.57
N ILE A 96 -0.78 12.41 -17.50
CA ILE A 96 0.35 12.57 -18.44
C ILE A 96 -0.11 13.46 -19.61
N ARG A 97 0.65 14.54 -19.86
CA ARG A 97 0.39 15.48 -20.96
C ARG A 97 1.65 15.71 -21.79
N ARG A 98 1.49 16.01 -23.08
CA ARG A 98 2.57 16.43 -23.96
C ARG A 98 3.18 17.75 -23.48
N GLY A 99 4.50 17.96 -23.71
CA GLY A 99 5.21 19.16 -23.29
C GLY A 99 5.53 19.25 -21.79
N SER A 100 5.21 18.19 -20.99
CA SER A 100 5.59 18.09 -19.59
C SER A 100 6.60 16.95 -19.37
N SER A 101 7.46 17.08 -18.37
CA SER A 101 8.36 16.01 -17.97
C SER A 101 7.70 15.12 -16.90
N LYS A 102 7.80 13.81 -17.11
CA LYS A 102 7.44 12.79 -16.11
C LYS A 102 8.70 12.31 -15.44
N VAL A 103 8.85 12.59 -14.15
CA VAL A 103 10.00 12.16 -13.34
C VAL A 103 9.52 11.07 -12.39
N ASN A 104 10.02 9.86 -12.60
CA ASN A 104 9.74 8.72 -11.75
C ASN A 104 11.03 8.24 -11.09
N PHE A 105 10.89 7.74 -9.87
CA PHE A 105 11.95 6.98 -9.20
C PHE A 105 11.35 6.03 -8.18
N VAL A 106 12.13 5.08 -7.75
CA VAL A 106 11.75 4.05 -6.80
C VAL A 106 12.74 4.11 -5.63
N ILE A 107 12.21 3.96 -4.43
CA ILE A 107 13.00 3.95 -3.21
C ILE A 107 12.45 2.88 -2.28
N ASP A 108 13.33 2.17 -1.60
CA ASP A 108 12.99 1.24 -0.54
C ASP A 108 13.26 1.92 0.81
N ILE A 109 12.27 1.90 1.69
CA ILE A 109 12.32 2.59 2.98
C ILE A 109 11.76 1.68 4.06
N GLU A 110 12.37 1.75 5.21
CA GLU A 110 11.96 1.07 6.41
C GLU A 110 11.16 2.03 7.30
N THR A 111 10.02 1.55 7.85
CA THR A 111 9.24 2.26 8.87
C THR A 111 9.81 1.98 10.25
N LYS A 112 9.33 2.71 11.26
CA LYS A 112 9.71 2.52 12.67
C LYS A 112 9.50 1.09 13.15
N ASP A 113 8.48 0.40 12.62
CA ASP A 113 8.12 -0.98 12.96
C ASP A 113 8.86 -2.04 12.13
N HIS A 114 9.97 -1.68 11.45
CA HIS A 114 10.78 -2.56 10.60
C HIS A 114 10.06 -3.17 9.38
N TYR A 115 8.95 -2.57 8.94
CA TYR A 115 8.35 -2.92 7.67
C TYR A 115 9.08 -2.24 6.52
N ILE A 116 9.47 -3.00 5.50
CA ILE A 116 10.15 -2.46 4.32
C ILE A 116 9.14 -2.25 3.20
N PHE A 117 9.00 -0.99 2.79
CA PHE A 117 8.14 -0.58 1.69
C PHE A 117 8.94 -0.13 0.48
N ARG A 118 8.55 -0.60 -0.69
CA ARG A 118 9.00 -0.06 -1.98
C ARG A 118 8.01 0.97 -2.46
N ILE A 119 8.47 2.20 -2.57
CA ILE A 119 7.67 3.35 -2.95
C ILE A 119 8.10 3.81 -4.34
N LYS A 120 7.14 3.88 -5.26
CA LYS A 120 7.31 4.49 -6.57
C LYS A 120 6.65 5.84 -6.58
N ILE A 121 7.42 6.88 -6.86
CA ILE A 121 6.99 8.26 -6.82
C ILE A 121 6.90 8.79 -8.24
N LEU A 122 5.85 9.57 -8.48
CA LEU A 122 5.56 10.25 -9.72
C LEU A 122 5.56 11.76 -9.49
N ALA A 123 6.39 12.48 -10.22
CA ALA A 123 6.36 13.95 -10.27
C ALA A 123 6.15 14.41 -11.71
N LEU A 124 5.15 15.25 -11.93
CA LEU A 124 4.79 15.82 -13.22
C LEU A 124 5.00 17.34 -13.19
N THR A 125 5.68 17.84 -14.19
CA THR A 125 6.01 19.26 -14.30
C THR A 125 5.04 19.99 -15.22
N HIS A 126 5.00 21.31 -15.14
CA HIS A 126 4.24 22.12 -16.07
C HIS A 126 4.87 22.19 -17.46
N ARG A 127 6.22 22.27 -17.51
CA ARG A 127 7.01 22.37 -18.74
C ARG A 127 8.08 21.31 -18.76
N GLN A 128 8.67 21.08 -19.91
CA GLN A 128 9.79 20.16 -20.06
C GLN A 128 10.99 20.62 -19.26
N LEU A 129 11.67 19.71 -18.55
CA LEU A 129 12.83 19.97 -17.72
C LEU A 129 14.07 19.31 -18.29
N ASN A 130 15.21 20.01 -18.13
CA ASN A 130 16.53 19.47 -18.39
C ASN A 130 16.87 18.36 -17.40
N THR A 131 17.74 17.43 -17.79
CA THR A 131 18.15 16.27 -16.98
C THR A 131 18.72 16.64 -15.62
N SER A 132 19.50 17.74 -15.54
CA SER A 132 20.07 18.24 -14.28
C SER A 132 18.98 18.62 -13.27
N ARG A 133 17.94 19.34 -13.69
CA ARG A 133 16.80 19.70 -12.82
C ARG A 133 15.96 18.48 -12.45
N GLN A 134 15.80 17.51 -13.35
CA GLN A 134 15.13 16.26 -13.02
C GLN A 134 15.89 15.48 -11.94
N ARG A 135 17.23 15.47 -11.99
CA ARG A 135 18.09 14.87 -10.96
C ARG A 135 17.93 15.58 -9.61
N GLN A 136 17.97 16.90 -9.60
CA GLN A 136 17.73 17.69 -8.37
C GLN A 136 16.37 17.37 -7.75
N LEU A 137 15.31 17.28 -8.57
CA LEU A 137 13.98 16.93 -8.09
C LEU A 137 13.95 15.55 -7.42
N ARG A 138 14.63 14.56 -8.02
CA ARG A 138 14.72 13.21 -7.41
C ARG A 138 15.41 13.26 -6.05
N LEU A 139 16.53 13.97 -5.93
CA LEU A 139 17.28 14.08 -4.67
C LEU A 139 16.43 14.74 -3.58
N ILE A 140 15.84 15.91 -3.85
CA ILE A 140 14.99 16.62 -2.88
C ILE A 140 13.84 15.74 -2.41
N THR A 141 13.16 15.08 -3.33
CA THR A 141 12.04 14.19 -2.98
C THR A 141 12.52 12.98 -2.17
N GLN A 142 13.67 12.42 -2.52
CA GLN A 142 14.27 11.29 -1.81
C GLN A 142 14.63 11.67 -0.38
N ASP A 143 15.26 12.83 -0.17
CA ASP A 143 15.64 13.32 1.15
C ASP A 143 14.41 13.60 2.02
N THR A 144 13.38 14.23 1.43
CA THR A 144 12.11 14.48 2.14
C THR A 144 11.49 13.17 2.65
N ILE A 145 11.44 12.15 1.81
CA ILE A 145 10.83 10.86 2.15
C ILE A 145 11.67 10.11 3.18
N LYS A 146 12.99 10.11 3.05
CA LYS A 146 13.91 9.49 4.01
C LYS A 146 13.83 10.12 5.40
N ASN A 147 13.47 11.39 5.49
CA ASN A 147 13.31 12.08 6.78
C ASN A 147 11.91 11.84 7.41
N LEU A 148 10.87 11.69 6.59
CA LEU A 148 9.50 11.57 7.07
C LEU A 148 9.11 10.14 7.49
N ILE A 149 9.37 9.17 6.62
CA ILE A 149 8.81 7.81 6.79
C ILE A 149 9.41 7.03 7.96
N PRO A 150 10.73 7.05 8.25
CA PRO A 150 11.29 6.29 9.36
C PRO A 150 10.77 6.68 10.74
N SER A 151 10.15 7.85 10.87
CA SER A 151 9.52 8.30 12.12
C SER A 151 8.08 7.83 12.30
N MET A 152 7.47 7.21 11.27
CA MET A 152 6.07 6.80 11.25
C MET A 152 5.93 5.29 11.54
N ASP A 153 4.90 4.94 12.31
CA ASP A 153 4.44 3.57 12.45
C ASP A 153 3.68 3.14 11.17
N ILE A 154 3.48 1.84 10.96
CA ILE A 154 2.82 1.32 9.74
C ILE A 154 1.45 1.93 9.52
N ASP A 155 0.62 2.05 10.56
CA ASP A 155 -0.74 2.56 10.45
C ASP A 155 -0.77 4.05 10.10
N SER A 156 0.08 4.84 10.76
CA SER A 156 0.27 6.26 10.45
C SER A 156 0.77 6.47 9.03
N PHE A 157 1.69 5.62 8.55
CA PHE A 157 2.21 5.68 7.18
C PHE A 157 1.12 5.33 6.15
N VAL A 158 0.34 4.27 6.39
CA VAL A 158 -0.76 3.87 5.50
C VAL A 158 -1.82 4.97 5.42
N GLN A 159 -2.23 5.53 6.56
CA GLN A 159 -3.17 6.66 6.60
C GLN A 159 -2.62 7.90 5.88
N ALA A 160 -1.37 8.30 6.16
CA ALA A 160 -0.74 9.44 5.49
C ALA A 160 -0.61 9.26 3.97
N THR A 161 -0.43 8.01 3.52
CA THR A 161 -0.42 7.65 2.08
C THR A 161 -1.81 7.81 1.47
N CYS A 162 -2.85 7.28 2.12
CA CYS A 162 -4.24 7.32 1.62
C CYS A 162 -4.82 8.72 1.61
N TYR A 163 -4.56 9.52 2.65
CA TYR A 163 -5.02 10.92 2.73
C TYR A 163 -4.14 11.89 1.95
N GLY A 164 -3.03 11.43 1.35
CA GLY A 164 -2.17 12.26 0.52
C GLY A 164 -1.31 13.27 1.28
N LYS A 165 -1.15 13.14 2.60
CA LYS A 165 -0.30 14.01 3.42
C LYS A 165 1.15 14.00 2.93
N ILE A 166 1.70 12.81 2.67
CA ILE A 166 3.06 12.64 2.13
C ILE A 166 3.20 13.36 0.78
N ASN A 167 2.18 13.30 -0.08
CA ASN A 167 2.19 13.98 -1.37
C ASN A 167 2.27 15.51 -1.21
N SER A 168 1.56 16.07 -0.22
CA SER A 168 1.57 17.49 0.10
C SER A 168 2.95 17.95 0.60
N ASP A 169 3.58 17.17 1.47
CA ASP A 169 4.90 17.47 2.02
C ASP A 169 5.98 17.46 0.93
N ILE A 170 5.96 16.44 0.07
CA ILE A 170 6.85 16.37 -1.09
C ILE A 170 6.61 17.55 -2.04
N MET A 171 5.34 17.88 -2.30
CA MET A 171 4.98 19.02 -3.15
C MET A 171 5.52 20.33 -2.58
N ALA A 172 5.41 20.55 -1.27
CA ALA A 172 5.90 21.75 -0.59
C ALA A 172 7.43 21.88 -0.69
N ALA A 173 8.16 20.78 -0.47
CA ALA A 173 9.61 20.75 -0.60
C ALA A 173 10.07 21.00 -2.04
N ALA A 174 9.46 20.35 -3.00
CA ALA A 174 9.85 20.41 -4.40
C ALA A 174 9.45 21.71 -5.12
N LYS A 175 8.35 22.37 -4.71
CA LYS A 175 7.92 23.67 -5.25
C LYS A 175 8.95 24.78 -5.08
N LYS A 176 9.83 24.68 -4.07
CA LYS A 176 10.90 25.65 -3.84
C LYS A 176 11.89 25.73 -5.00
N VAL A 177 12.04 24.65 -5.77
CA VAL A 177 13.02 24.54 -6.85
C VAL A 177 12.38 24.52 -8.23
N ILE A 178 11.22 23.84 -8.37
CA ILE A 178 10.60 23.58 -9.67
C ILE A 178 9.07 23.71 -9.55
N LYS A 179 8.45 24.33 -10.57
CA LYS A 179 6.99 24.39 -10.68
C LYS A 179 6.44 23.01 -11.09
N LEU A 180 5.82 22.33 -10.13
CA LEU A 180 5.22 21.03 -10.31
C LEU A 180 3.70 21.16 -10.52
N ARG A 181 3.16 20.32 -11.41
CA ARG A 181 1.72 20.19 -11.63
C ARG A 181 1.10 19.17 -10.70
N HIS A 182 1.76 18.04 -10.55
CA HIS A 182 1.31 16.95 -9.69
C HIS A 182 2.50 16.19 -9.12
N VAL A 183 2.41 15.83 -7.86
CA VAL A 183 3.33 14.88 -7.20
C VAL A 183 2.49 13.89 -6.42
N GLY A 184 2.87 12.64 -6.49
CA GLY A 184 2.16 11.62 -5.73
C GLY A 184 2.90 10.29 -5.68
N LEU A 185 2.48 9.47 -4.74
CA LEU A 185 2.92 8.10 -4.62
C LEU A 185 2.16 7.25 -5.64
N GLU A 186 2.79 6.96 -6.79
CA GLU A 186 2.18 6.14 -7.85
C GLU A 186 1.88 4.73 -7.34
N LYS A 187 2.82 4.18 -6.55
CA LYS A 187 2.69 2.83 -6.00
C LYS A 187 3.50 2.69 -4.71
N VAL A 188 2.90 2.10 -3.71
CA VAL A 188 3.53 1.69 -2.46
C VAL A 188 3.33 0.19 -2.31
N LYS A 189 4.38 -0.59 -2.10
CA LYS A 189 4.31 -2.05 -1.97
C LYS A 189 5.09 -2.51 -0.75
N LEU A 190 4.45 -3.28 0.11
CA LEU A 190 5.11 -3.98 1.21
C LEU A 190 5.99 -5.12 0.64
N ILE A 191 7.30 -5.07 0.91
CA ILE A 191 8.28 -6.07 0.48
C ILE A 191 8.50 -7.08 1.60
N LYS A 192 8.84 -6.59 2.79
CA LYS A 192 9.08 -7.42 3.97
C LYS A 192 8.17 -6.98 5.11
N THR A 193 7.61 -7.95 5.78
CA THR A 193 6.95 -7.78 7.07
C THR A 193 8.03 -7.75 8.15
N ALA A 194 7.75 -7.09 9.26
CA ALA A 194 8.63 -7.18 10.42
C ALA A 194 8.67 -8.65 10.89
N ASP A 195 9.85 -9.27 10.87
CA ASP A 195 10.02 -10.61 11.40
C ASP A 195 9.86 -10.53 12.92
N ALA A 196 9.00 -11.37 13.49
CA ALA A 196 8.74 -11.41 14.94
C ALA A 196 10.03 -11.57 15.78
N GLN A 197 11.06 -12.19 15.21
CA GLN A 197 12.37 -12.34 15.84
C GLN A 197 13.14 -11.02 15.95
N THR A 198 13.07 -10.15 14.94
CA THR A 198 13.74 -8.85 14.92
C THR A 198 13.13 -7.90 15.96
N VAL A 199 11.81 -7.87 16.05
CA VAL A 199 11.06 -7.06 17.03
C VAL A 199 11.36 -7.53 18.47
N LEU A 200 11.45 -8.85 18.70
CA LEU A 200 11.79 -9.40 20.01
C LEU A 200 13.23 -9.11 20.46
N LEU A 201 14.19 -9.07 19.55
CA LEU A 201 15.58 -8.73 19.83
C LEU A 201 15.72 -7.26 20.22
N GLU A 202 14.99 -6.36 19.60
CA GLU A 202 15.04 -4.94 19.94
C GLU A 202 14.32 -4.59 21.23
N VAL A 203 13.18 -5.23 21.53
CA VAL A 203 12.51 -5.10 22.83
C VAL A 203 13.42 -5.57 23.95
N LYS A 204 14.24 -6.61 23.75
CA LYS A 204 15.24 -7.06 24.71
C LYS A 204 16.40 -6.06 24.89
N ASN A 205 16.83 -5.43 23.79
CA ASN A 205 17.92 -4.45 23.82
C ASN A 205 17.49 -3.06 24.37
N LYS A 206 16.19 -2.74 24.33
CA LYS A 206 15.62 -1.49 24.88
C LYS A 206 15.24 -1.55 26.35
N LYS A 207 15.37 -2.70 27.05
CA LYS A 207 15.22 -2.73 28.51
C LYS A 207 16.49 -2.11 29.11
N PRO A 208 16.43 -0.89 29.69
CA PRO A 208 17.57 -0.34 30.40
C PRO A 208 17.86 -1.25 31.62
N ASN A 209 19.14 -1.48 31.85
CA ASN A 209 19.61 -2.07 33.11
C ASN A 209 19.07 -1.20 34.26
N ALA A 210 17.94 -1.57 34.82
CA ALA A 210 17.53 -1.09 36.13
C ALA A 210 18.39 -1.85 37.17
N LYS A 211 19.40 -1.21 37.61
CA LYS A 211 20.05 -1.44 38.91
C LYS A 211 19.82 -0.23 39.78
#